data_2c406b48750faa83bb1282fde666ac77
#
_entry.id   2c406b48750faa83bb1282fde666ac77
#
_cell.length_a   1.000
_cell.length_b   1.000
_cell.length_c   1.000
_cell.angle_alpha   90.00
_cell.angle_beta   90.00
_cell.angle_gamma   90.00
#
_symmetry.space_group_name_H-M   'P 1'
#
loop_
_entity.id
_entity.type
_entity.pdbx_description
1 polymer ?
#
loop_
_entity_poly.entity_id
_entity_poly.type
_entity_poly.pdbx_seq_one_letter_code
_entity_poly.pdbx_strand_id
1 'polypeptide(L)'
;DNPKASAYYGRFIGQELVDFTRRSFPLSTRREDTFLGGLSMGGFGAIVNGLQHPQTFGAVAALSSALILDSMLEHTQYTDFLMTNKGYYESVFGKLSQVRGGVNDYDALAEKVAKEPVRPKFYLACGTEDGLLGVNRQFRDHLLQLGYDVTYEEGPGVHDWYFWDEYILKALNWLPLADAQQGISSGNVGV
;
A
#
# COMPACT_ATOMS: atom_id res chain seq x y z
N ASP A 1 -8.22 8.29 6.21
CA ASP A 1 -8.87 8.76 7.45
C ASP A 1 -10.24 9.36 7.16
N ASN A 2 -11.23 8.96 7.93
CA ASN A 2 -12.58 9.52 7.84
C ASN A 2 -12.96 10.21 9.17
N PRO A 3 -12.76 11.53 9.27
CA PRO A 3 -13.07 12.28 10.50
C PRO A 3 -14.55 12.19 10.93
N LYS A 4 -15.48 12.06 9.96
CA LYS A 4 -16.92 11.97 10.26
C LYS A 4 -17.28 10.67 10.99
N ALA A 5 -16.56 9.60 10.71
CA ALA A 5 -16.75 8.31 11.36
C ALA A 5 -15.76 8.09 12.51
N SER A 6 -14.94 9.10 12.86
CA SER A 6 -13.82 9.00 13.83
C SER A 6 -12.88 7.83 13.50
N ALA A 7 -12.70 7.52 12.21
CA ALA A 7 -11.90 6.41 11.70
C ALA A 7 -10.57 6.97 11.14
N TYR A 8 -9.52 6.90 11.92
CA TYR A 8 -8.20 7.46 11.59
C TYR A 8 -7.17 6.37 11.31
N TYR A 9 -7.53 5.38 10.48
CA TYR A 9 -6.68 4.22 10.18
C TYR A 9 -5.37 4.59 9.48
N GLY A 10 -5.37 5.59 8.61
CA GLY A 10 -4.14 6.08 7.97
C GLY A 10 -3.17 6.66 9.00
N ARG A 11 -3.65 7.50 9.92
CA ARG A 11 -2.86 8.01 11.04
C ARG A 11 -2.37 6.88 11.95
N PHE A 12 -3.24 5.92 12.25
CA PHE A 12 -2.87 4.76 13.07
C PHE A 12 -1.70 3.99 12.42
N ILE A 13 -1.82 3.61 11.14
CA ILE A 13 -0.80 2.83 10.42
C ILE A 13 0.46 3.68 10.19
N GLY A 14 0.30 4.93 9.74
CA GLY A 14 1.41 5.78 9.33
C GLY A 14 2.24 6.34 10.49
N GLN A 15 1.68 6.42 11.69
CA GLN A 15 2.32 7.06 12.84
C GLN A 15 2.18 6.25 14.12
N GLU A 16 0.95 6.06 14.63
CA GLU A 16 0.73 5.55 15.98
C GLU A 16 1.24 4.11 16.16
N LEU A 17 1.01 3.25 15.17
CA LEU A 17 1.50 1.86 15.20
C LEU A 17 3.02 1.82 15.15
N VAL A 18 3.66 2.64 14.31
CA VAL A 18 5.12 2.73 14.21
C VAL A 18 5.71 3.19 15.54
N ASP A 19 5.16 4.24 16.12
CA ASP A 19 5.61 4.76 17.41
C ASP A 19 5.39 3.77 18.55
N PHE A 20 4.26 3.09 18.56
CA PHE A 20 3.93 2.07 19.56
C PHE A 20 4.91 0.88 19.46
N THR A 21 5.10 0.33 18.28
CA THR A 21 5.95 -0.85 18.09
C THR A 21 7.42 -0.54 18.40
N ARG A 22 7.93 0.62 17.98
CA ARG A 22 9.30 1.06 18.29
C ARG A 22 9.56 1.31 19.78
N ARG A 23 8.52 1.71 20.53
CA ARG A 23 8.62 1.86 22.00
C ARG A 23 8.51 0.54 22.74
N SER A 24 7.77 -0.41 22.18
CA SER A 24 7.46 -1.68 22.86
C SER A 24 8.45 -2.80 22.52
N PHE A 25 9.16 -2.70 21.40
CA PHE A 25 10.05 -3.75 20.90
C PHE A 25 11.39 -3.14 20.45
N PRO A 26 12.50 -3.90 20.48
CA PRO A 26 13.81 -3.45 20.02
C PRO A 26 13.90 -3.41 18.48
N LEU A 27 13.06 -2.60 17.86
CA LEU A 27 13.00 -2.43 16.41
C LEU A 27 13.91 -1.29 15.94
N SER A 28 14.37 -1.38 14.70
CA SER A 28 15.07 -0.28 14.05
C SER A 28 14.20 0.97 13.98
N THR A 29 14.81 2.12 14.20
CA THR A 29 14.17 3.42 14.03
C THR A 29 14.46 4.03 12.67
N ARG A 30 15.29 3.37 11.86
CA ARG A 30 15.67 3.85 10.55
C ARG A 30 14.54 3.66 9.55
N ARG A 31 14.39 4.63 8.68
CA ARG A 31 13.44 4.60 7.57
C ARG A 31 13.68 3.39 6.64
N GLU A 32 14.95 3.15 6.33
CA GLU A 32 15.39 2.09 5.42
C GLU A 32 15.03 0.68 5.89
N ASP A 33 14.72 0.54 7.17
CA ASP A 33 14.33 -0.73 7.82
C ASP A 33 12.81 -0.77 8.14
N THR A 34 12.05 0.20 7.63
CA THR A 34 10.61 0.31 7.93
C THR A 34 9.82 0.24 6.63
N PHE A 35 8.96 -0.76 6.53
CA PHE A 35 8.26 -1.10 5.30
C PHE A 35 6.76 -1.20 5.50
N LEU A 36 6.02 -0.98 4.42
CA LEU A 36 4.58 -1.27 4.34
C LEU A 36 4.35 -2.39 3.33
N GLY A 37 3.46 -3.30 3.68
CA GLY A 37 2.98 -4.32 2.75
C GLY A 37 1.47 -4.45 2.78
N GLY A 38 0.88 -4.79 1.65
CA GLY A 38 -0.56 -5.03 1.57
C GLY A 38 -1.00 -5.64 0.24
N LEU A 39 -2.16 -6.27 0.27
CA LEU A 39 -2.79 -6.86 -0.90
C LEU A 39 -4.17 -6.24 -1.15
N SER A 40 -4.62 -6.18 -2.39
CA SER A 40 -5.94 -5.67 -2.77
C SER A 40 -6.21 -4.27 -2.19
N MET A 41 -7.23 -4.11 -1.36
CA MET A 41 -7.48 -2.87 -0.61
C MET A 41 -6.29 -2.48 0.29
N GLY A 42 -5.61 -3.46 0.89
CA GLY A 42 -4.38 -3.25 1.67
C GLY A 42 -3.22 -2.78 0.79
N GLY A 43 -3.15 -3.19 -0.47
CA GLY A 43 -2.19 -2.69 -1.47
C GLY A 43 -2.40 -1.19 -1.74
N PHE A 44 -3.64 -0.78 -1.97
CA PHE A 44 -4.02 0.64 -2.04
C PHE A 44 -3.59 1.38 -0.76
N GLY A 45 -3.92 0.82 0.42
CA GLY A 45 -3.57 1.42 1.71
C GLY A 45 -2.06 1.54 1.91
N ALA A 46 -1.28 0.53 1.53
CA ALA A 46 0.19 0.55 1.62
C ALA A 46 0.79 1.64 0.72
N ILE A 47 0.32 1.77 -0.52
CA ILE A 47 0.75 2.80 -1.46
C ILE A 47 0.45 4.20 -0.90
N VAL A 48 -0.81 4.45 -0.51
CA VAL A 48 -1.23 5.76 -0.01
C VAL A 48 -0.47 6.16 1.26
N ASN A 49 -0.36 5.25 2.25
CA ASN A 49 0.38 5.54 3.48
C ASN A 49 1.89 5.69 3.23
N GLY A 50 2.48 4.89 2.36
CA GLY A 50 3.89 5.02 1.99
C GLY A 50 4.20 6.38 1.35
N LEU A 51 3.31 6.86 0.50
CA LEU A 51 3.43 8.18 -0.14
C LEU A 51 3.11 9.34 0.81
N GLN A 52 2.20 9.15 1.77
CA GLN A 52 1.92 10.18 2.78
C GLN A 52 3.03 10.31 3.83
N HIS A 53 3.76 9.22 4.10
CA HIS A 53 4.80 9.16 5.13
C HIS A 53 6.16 8.71 4.57
N PRO A 54 6.70 9.37 3.51
CA PRO A 54 7.94 8.94 2.86
C PRO A 54 9.16 9.04 3.78
N GLN A 55 9.08 9.83 4.84
CA GLN A 55 10.12 9.94 5.87
C GLN A 55 10.12 8.77 6.86
N THR A 56 9.03 8.01 6.91
CA THR A 56 8.88 6.87 7.82
C THR A 56 9.19 5.56 7.10
N PHE A 57 8.66 5.39 5.88
CA PHE A 57 8.72 4.13 5.15
C PHE A 57 9.74 4.19 4.01
N GLY A 58 10.69 3.25 4.02
CA GLY A 58 11.71 3.11 2.99
C GLY A 58 11.23 2.36 1.76
N ALA A 59 10.29 1.42 1.94
CA ALA A 59 9.74 0.63 0.85
C ALA A 59 8.27 0.26 1.06
N VAL A 60 7.59 0.02 -0.06
CA VAL A 60 6.19 -0.39 -0.14
C VAL A 60 6.09 -1.63 -1.02
N ALA A 61 5.53 -2.72 -0.49
CA ALA A 61 5.20 -3.93 -1.24
C ALA A 61 3.67 -4.02 -1.40
N ALA A 62 3.17 -3.97 -2.62
CA ALA A 62 1.75 -3.93 -2.89
C ALA A 62 1.34 -4.96 -3.95
N LEU A 63 0.46 -5.89 -3.55
CA LEU A 63 0.03 -7.02 -4.36
C LEU A 63 -1.41 -6.82 -4.82
N SER A 64 -1.69 -6.99 -6.11
CA SER A 64 -3.03 -6.88 -6.70
C SER A 64 -3.79 -5.66 -6.19
N SER A 65 -3.16 -4.49 -6.21
CA SER A 65 -3.65 -3.28 -5.52
C SER A 65 -4.98 -2.79 -6.09
N ALA A 66 -5.95 -2.50 -5.21
CA ALA A 66 -7.25 -1.97 -5.59
C ALA A 66 -7.18 -0.46 -5.94
N LEU A 67 -6.50 -0.15 -7.04
CA LEU A 67 -6.31 1.21 -7.56
C LEU A 67 -7.51 1.62 -8.43
N ILE A 68 -8.68 1.72 -7.79
CA ILE A 68 -9.98 1.83 -8.45
C ILE A 68 -10.59 3.23 -8.39
N LEU A 69 -9.81 4.28 -8.12
CA LEU A 69 -10.38 5.63 -7.94
C LEU A 69 -11.15 6.11 -9.17
N ASP A 70 -10.66 5.88 -10.38
CA ASP A 70 -11.37 6.28 -11.61
C ASP A 70 -12.68 5.54 -11.74
N SER A 71 -12.66 4.22 -11.66
CA SER A 71 -13.87 3.40 -11.73
C SER A 71 -14.89 3.77 -10.63
N MET A 72 -14.38 4.04 -9.42
CA MET A 72 -15.23 4.49 -8.31
C MET A 72 -15.89 5.83 -8.61
N LEU A 73 -15.15 6.79 -9.16
CA LEU A 73 -15.69 8.14 -9.45
C LEU A 73 -16.68 8.14 -10.61
N GLU A 74 -16.49 7.27 -11.60
CA GLU A 74 -17.29 7.22 -12.80
C GLU A 74 -18.55 6.35 -12.68
N HIS A 75 -18.46 5.24 -11.93
CA HIS A 75 -19.49 4.19 -11.95
C HIS A 75 -20.28 4.05 -10.65
N THR A 76 -20.04 4.87 -9.62
CA THR A 76 -20.81 4.75 -8.38
C THR A 76 -22.18 5.41 -8.47
N GLN A 77 -23.16 4.73 -7.90
CA GLN A 77 -24.55 5.18 -7.78
C GLN A 77 -25.06 4.85 -6.36
N TYR A 78 -26.22 5.38 -5.98
CA TYR A 78 -26.88 4.94 -4.75
C TYR A 78 -27.61 3.63 -5.01
N THR A 79 -26.97 2.52 -4.67
CA THR A 79 -27.46 1.14 -4.89
C THR A 79 -27.26 0.31 -3.62
N ASP A 80 -27.93 -0.84 -3.56
CA ASP A 80 -27.74 -1.79 -2.45
C ASP A 80 -26.45 -2.64 -2.61
N PHE A 81 -25.86 -2.67 -3.80
CA PHE A 81 -24.63 -3.39 -4.03
C PHE A 81 -23.42 -2.57 -3.59
N LEU A 82 -22.73 -3.06 -2.56
CA LEU A 82 -21.66 -2.33 -1.86
C LEU A 82 -20.57 -1.77 -2.79
N MET A 83 -20.09 -2.59 -3.74
CA MET A 83 -18.97 -2.22 -4.63
C MET A 83 -19.30 -1.13 -5.67
N THR A 84 -20.58 -0.78 -5.81
CA THR A 84 -21.02 0.34 -6.64
C THR A 84 -21.77 1.40 -5.83
N ASN A 85 -21.86 1.21 -4.51
CA ASN A 85 -22.61 2.09 -3.64
C ASN A 85 -21.86 3.39 -3.36
N LYS A 86 -22.41 4.50 -3.86
CA LYS A 86 -21.83 5.83 -3.65
C LYS A 86 -21.76 6.21 -2.17
N GLY A 87 -22.78 5.90 -1.38
CA GLY A 87 -22.83 6.19 0.05
C GLY A 87 -21.72 5.45 0.82
N TYR A 88 -21.42 4.19 0.42
CA TYR A 88 -20.31 3.44 0.97
C TYR A 88 -18.97 4.17 0.72
N TYR A 89 -18.69 4.51 -0.53
CA TYR A 89 -17.44 5.21 -0.85
C TYR A 89 -17.36 6.61 -0.22
N GLU A 90 -18.48 7.34 -0.14
CA GLU A 90 -18.53 8.61 0.57
C GLU A 90 -18.31 8.45 2.08
N SER A 91 -18.66 7.31 2.67
CA SER A 91 -18.36 7.01 4.07
C SER A 91 -16.87 6.75 4.32
N VAL A 92 -16.15 6.25 3.31
CA VAL A 92 -14.71 5.94 3.37
C VAL A 92 -13.85 7.15 2.98
N PHE A 93 -14.18 7.78 1.84
CA PHE A 93 -13.35 8.81 1.22
C PHE A 93 -13.85 10.25 1.47
N GLY A 94 -15.02 10.40 2.05
CA GLY A 94 -15.70 11.69 2.14
C GLY A 94 -16.37 12.06 0.81
N LYS A 95 -16.50 13.35 0.52
CA LYS A 95 -17.11 13.80 -0.74
C LYS A 95 -16.30 13.32 -1.95
N LEU A 96 -16.88 12.48 -2.80
CA LEU A 96 -16.18 11.90 -3.95
C LEU A 96 -15.63 12.97 -4.91
N SER A 97 -16.32 14.10 -5.05
CA SER A 97 -15.83 15.23 -5.86
C SER A 97 -14.54 15.88 -5.35
N GLN A 98 -14.07 15.54 -4.16
CA GLN A 98 -12.87 16.07 -3.52
C GLN A 98 -11.76 15.02 -3.38
N VAL A 99 -11.96 13.82 -3.90
CA VAL A 99 -10.98 12.73 -3.80
C VAL A 99 -9.78 12.99 -4.69
N ARG A 100 -10.02 13.45 -5.93
CA ARG A 100 -8.93 13.79 -6.86
C ARG A 100 -8.13 14.98 -6.34
N GLY A 101 -6.80 14.85 -6.37
CA GLY A 101 -5.86 15.81 -5.77
C GLY A 101 -5.84 15.79 -4.24
N GLY A 102 -6.65 14.93 -3.60
CA GLY A 102 -6.74 14.80 -2.15
C GLY A 102 -5.77 13.78 -1.56
N VAL A 103 -5.89 13.57 -0.26
CA VAL A 103 -4.99 12.70 0.53
C VAL A 103 -5.11 11.20 0.19
N ASN A 104 -6.12 10.79 -0.53
CA ASN A 104 -6.33 9.41 -0.96
C ASN A 104 -6.09 9.22 -2.47
N ASP A 105 -5.71 10.25 -3.20
CA ASP A 105 -5.35 10.17 -4.61
C ASP A 105 -3.89 9.73 -4.74
N TYR A 106 -3.71 8.45 -5.01
CA TYR A 106 -2.38 7.84 -5.12
C TYR A 106 -1.54 8.41 -6.26
N ASP A 107 -2.17 8.84 -7.37
CA ASP A 107 -1.46 9.44 -8.49
C ASP A 107 -0.95 10.84 -8.13
N ALA A 108 -1.83 11.68 -7.58
CA ALA A 108 -1.44 13.02 -7.13
C ALA A 108 -0.41 12.99 -5.99
N LEU A 109 -0.51 12.00 -5.08
CA LEU A 109 0.50 11.78 -4.05
C LEU A 109 1.84 11.37 -4.65
N ALA A 110 1.85 10.46 -5.64
CA ALA A 110 3.07 10.06 -6.32
C ALA A 110 3.73 11.24 -7.04
N GLU A 111 2.98 12.06 -7.76
CA GLU A 111 3.49 13.27 -8.41
C GLU A 111 4.06 14.29 -7.41
N LYS A 112 3.42 14.45 -6.26
CA LYS A 112 3.89 15.34 -5.20
C LYS A 112 5.21 14.83 -4.60
N VAL A 113 5.25 13.57 -4.20
CA VAL A 113 6.41 12.97 -3.53
C VAL A 113 7.58 12.76 -4.49
N ALA A 114 7.33 12.63 -5.79
CA ALA A 114 8.39 12.59 -6.80
C ALA A 114 9.29 13.84 -6.81
N LYS A 115 8.79 14.97 -6.30
CA LYS A 115 9.53 16.24 -6.19
C LYS A 115 10.33 16.34 -4.89
N GLU A 116 10.13 15.42 -3.97
CA GLU A 116 10.80 15.39 -2.67
C GLU A 116 12.14 14.63 -2.75
N PRO A 117 13.11 14.99 -1.91
CA PRO A 117 14.41 14.30 -1.89
C PRO A 117 14.35 12.86 -1.39
N VAL A 118 13.28 12.51 -0.68
CA VAL A 118 13.08 11.19 -0.06
C VAL A 118 11.81 10.55 -0.58
N ARG A 119 11.95 9.38 -1.19
CA ARG A 119 10.86 8.64 -1.82
C ARG A 119 10.92 7.17 -1.43
N PRO A 120 9.79 6.48 -1.23
CA PRO A 120 9.79 5.03 -1.01
C PRO A 120 10.17 4.29 -2.30
N LYS A 121 10.75 3.11 -2.17
CA LYS A 121 10.85 2.12 -3.25
C LYS A 121 9.57 1.32 -3.32
N PHE A 122 9.24 0.81 -4.50
CA PHE A 122 8.03 0.02 -4.70
C PHE A 122 8.35 -1.39 -5.22
N TYR A 123 7.75 -2.39 -4.59
CA TYR A 123 7.53 -3.71 -5.15
C TYR A 123 6.05 -3.86 -5.44
N LEU A 124 5.71 -4.07 -6.71
CA LEU A 124 4.33 -4.25 -7.13
C LEU A 124 4.21 -5.60 -7.85
N ALA A 125 3.15 -6.35 -7.55
CA ALA A 125 2.86 -7.58 -8.28
C ALA A 125 1.36 -7.76 -8.49
N CYS A 126 0.98 -8.36 -9.62
CA CYS A 126 -0.41 -8.65 -9.96
C CYS A 126 -0.52 -9.89 -10.83
N GLY A 127 -1.54 -10.71 -10.59
CA GLY A 127 -1.82 -11.90 -11.41
C GLY A 127 -2.24 -11.54 -12.82
N THR A 128 -1.84 -12.36 -13.81
CA THR A 128 -2.15 -12.10 -15.24
C THR A 128 -3.63 -12.26 -15.55
N GLU A 129 -4.38 -12.98 -14.74
CA GLU A 129 -5.82 -13.18 -14.84
C GLU A 129 -6.59 -12.37 -13.78
N ASP A 130 -5.90 -11.50 -13.03
CA ASP A 130 -6.52 -10.60 -12.05
C ASP A 130 -7.23 -9.43 -12.74
N GLY A 131 -8.49 -9.17 -12.37
CA GLY A 131 -9.25 -8.05 -12.91
C GLY A 131 -8.64 -6.66 -12.61
N LEU A 132 -7.70 -6.57 -11.66
CA LEU A 132 -6.99 -5.34 -11.32
C LEU A 132 -5.65 -5.18 -12.07
N LEU A 133 -5.29 -6.13 -12.96
CA LEU A 133 -4.02 -6.08 -13.69
C LEU A 133 -3.82 -4.76 -14.44
N GLY A 134 -4.86 -4.31 -15.15
CA GLY A 134 -4.78 -3.08 -15.96
C GLY A 134 -4.41 -1.84 -15.13
N VAL A 135 -5.09 -1.64 -14.01
CA VAL A 135 -4.82 -0.47 -13.14
C VAL A 135 -3.48 -0.56 -12.42
N ASN A 136 -3.01 -1.79 -12.09
CA ASN A 136 -1.68 -1.98 -11.50
C ASN A 136 -0.57 -1.70 -12.52
N ARG A 137 -0.73 -2.07 -13.80
CA ARG A 137 0.19 -1.71 -14.89
C ARG A 137 0.25 -0.19 -15.10
N GLN A 138 -0.91 0.47 -15.14
CA GLN A 138 -0.98 1.92 -15.30
C GLN A 138 -0.23 2.64 -14.18
N PHE A 139 -0.43 2.24 -12.95
CA PHE A 139 0.26 2.85 -11.81
C PHE A 139 1.76 2.57 -11.81
N ARG A 140 2.19 1.35 -12.16
CA ARG A 140 3.61 1.04 -12.39
C ARG A 140 4.23 2.00 -13.41
N ASP A 141 3.58 2.17 -14.56
CA ASP A 141 4.08 3.03 -15.64
C ASP A 141 4.15 4.49 -15.20
N HIS A 142 3.16 4.96 -14.44
CA HIS A 142 3.15 6.29 -13.85
C HIS A 142 4.33 6.47 -12.88
N LEU A 143 4.56 5.54 -11.96
CA LEU A 143 5.70 5.61 -11.03
C LEU A 143 7.05 5.63 -11.77
N LEU A 144 7.21 4.81 -12.81
CA LEU A 144 8.42 4.78 -13.63
C LEU A 144 8.65 6.11 -14.36
N GLN A 145 7.60 6.72 -14.93
CA GLN A 145 7.67 8.04 -15.56
C GLN A 145 8.08 9.15 -14.56
N LEU A 146 7.68 9.02 -13.31
CA LEU A 146 8.04 9.94 -12.23
C LEU A 146 9.44 9.65 -11.64
N GLY A 147 10.14 8.61 -12.11
CA GLY A 147 11.50 8.26 -11.69
C GLY A 147 11.58 7.56 -10.33
N TYR A 148 10.55 6.84 -9.92
CA TYR A 148 10.62 5.96 -8.75
C TYR A 148 11.43 4.69 -9.03
N ASP A 149 12.03 4.15 -7.97
CA ASP A 149 12.62 2.80 -7.96
C ASP A 149 11.48 1.77 -7.80
N VAL A 150 11.17 1.07 -8.91
CA VAL A 150 10.04 0.14 -8.99
C VAL A 150 10.51 -1.22 -9.45
N THR A 151 10.27 -2.24 -8.64
CA THR A 151 10.29 -3.64 -9.05
C THR A 151 8.85 -4.07 -9.32
N TYR A 152 8.59 -4.61 -10.50
CA TYR A 152 7.26 -5.05 -10.91
C TYR A 152 7.29 -6.48 -11.42
N GLU A 153 6.39 -7.31 -10.91
CA GLU A 153 6.25 -8.70 -11.32
C GLU A 153 4.81 -9.05 -11.71
N GLU A 154 4.68 -9.91 -12.70
CA GLU A 154 3.43 -10.54 -13.09
C GLU A 154 3.65 -12.04 -13.19
N GLY A 155 2.60 -12.81 -12.97
CA GLY A 155 2.61 -14.24 -13.17
C GLY A 155 1.20 -14.81 -13.22
N PRO A 156 1.05 -16.08 -13.62
CA PRO A 156 -0.26 -16.73 -13.64
C PRO A 156 -0.96 -16.61 -12.29
N GLY A 157 -2.23 -16.26 -12.29
CA GLY A 157 -3.04 -16.16 -11.09
C GLY A 157 -4.13 -15.11 -11.19
N VAL A 158 -5.16 -15.33 -10.40
CA VAL A 158 -6.32 -14.44 -10.24
C VAL A 158 -6.20 -13.64 -8.93
N HIS A 159 -7.25 -12.93 -8.57
CA HIS A 159 -7.33 -12.15 -7.31
C HIS A 159 -7.59 -13.07 -6.11
N ASP A 160 -6.62 -13.88 -5.70
CA ASP A 160 -6.79 -14.86 -4.64
C ASP A 160 -5.51 -15.12 -3.81
N TRP A 161 -5.70 -15.91 -2.75
CA TRP A 161 -4.65 -16.27 -1.80
C TRP A 161 -3.52 -17.11 -2.41
N TYR A 162 -3.75 -17.88 -3.49
CA TYR A 162 -2.69 -18.67 -4.13
C TYR A 162 -1.64 -17.76 -4.74
N PHE A 163 -2.08 -16.71 -5.45
CA PHE A 163 -1.18 -15.70 -5.98
C PHE A 163 -0.46 -14.93 -4.86
N TRP A 164 -1.19 -14.48 -3.86
CA TRP A 164 -0.60 -13.64 -2.80
C TRP A 164 0.35 -14.41 -1.91
N ASP A 165 0.14 -15.69 -1.63
CA ASP A 165 1.03 -16.53 -0.83
C ASP A 165 2.40 -16.71 -1.50
N GLU A 166 2.42 -16.89 -2.82
CA GLU A 166 3.65 -16.94 -3.59
C GLU A 166 4.37 -15.58 -3.62
N TYR A 167 3.63 -14.51 -3.94
CA TYR A 167 4.24 -13.21 -4.20
C TYR A 167 4.63 -12.45 -2.94
N ILE A 168 4.04 -12.76 -1.77
CA ILE A 168 4.53 -12.21 -0.51
C ILE A 168 5.94 -12.70 -0.19
N LEU A 169 6.29 -13.94 -0.53
CA LEU A 169 7.64 -14.47 -0.34
C LEU A 169 8.66 -13.74 -1.24
N LYS A 170 8.28 -13.43 -2.48
CA LYS A 170 9.11 -12.65 -3.38
C LYS A 170 9.31 -11.22 -2.85
N ALA A 171 8.23 -10.58 -2.36
CA ALA A 171 8.28 -9.27 -1.74
C ALA A 171 9.20 -9.25 -0.51
N LEU A 172 9.11 -10.26 0.37
CA LEU A 172 9.98 -10.38 1.53
C LEU A 172 11.45 -10.55 1.13
N ASN A 173 11.74 -11.35 0.10
CA ASN A 173 13.10 -11.50 -0.42
C ASN A 173 13.64 -10.24 -1.11
N TRP A 174 12.76 -9.40 -1.66
CA TRP A 174 13.14 -8.11 -2.25
C TRP A 174 13.45 -7.04 -1.20
N LEU A 175 12.81 -7.10 -0.04
CA LEU A 175 13.08 -6.16 1.05
C LEU A 175 14.51 -6.34 1.56
N PRO A 176 15.24 -5.25 1.90
CA PRO A 176 16.58 -5.32 2.44
C PRO A 176 16.56 -5.76 3.91
N LEU A 177 15.97 -6.92 4.16
CA LEU A 177 15.97 -7.53 5.48
C LEU A 177 17.41 -7.95 5.78
N ALA A 178 17.95 -7.54 6.94
CA ALA A 178 19.22 -8.04 7.39
C ALA A 178 19.14 -9.57 7.44
N ASP A 179 20.18 -10.24 6.92
CA ASP A 179 20.30 -11.68 7.08
C ASP A 179 20.05 -11.99 8.54
N ALA A 180 19.01 -12.78 8.80
CA ALA A 180 18.74 -13.26 10.13
C ALA A 180 20.00 -14.05 10.54
N GLN A 181 20.88 -13.43 11.35
CA GLN A 181 22.01 -14.14 11.88
C GLN A 181 21.43 -15.34 12.62
N GLN A 182 21.79 -16.53 12.15
CA GLN A 182 21.43 -17.76 12.82
C GLN A 182 21.82 -17.62 14.29
N GLY A 183 20.83 -17.56 15.17
CA GLY A 183 21.09 -17.47 16.59
C GLY A 183 20.32 -16.41 17.36
N ILE A 184 19.69 -15.43 16.70
CA ILE A 184 18.64 -14.66 17.36
C ILE A 184 17.31 -15.38 17.05
N SER A 185 17.09 -16.46 17.74
CA SER A 185 15.79 -17.08 17.85
C SER A 185 14.84 -15.99 18.32
N SER A 186 13.87 -15.64 17.51
CA SER A 186 12.77 -14.76 17.86
C SER A 186 12.00 -15.38 19.02
N GLY A 187 12.50 -15.20 20.26
CA GLY A 187 11.76 -15.58 21.46
C GLY A 187 11.38 -17.06 21.60
N ASN A 188 11.99 -17.98 20.88
CA ASN A 188 11.97 -19.39 21.24
C ASN A 188 12.74 -19.55 22.56
N VAL A 189 12.11 -19.18 23.64
CA VAL A 189 12.43 -19.73 24.95
C VAL A 189 12.25 -21.23 24.79
N GLY A 190 13.37 -21.93 24.69
CA GLY A 190 13.35 -23.39 24.67
C GLY A 190 12.54 -23.87 25.86
N VAL A 191 11.44 -24.55 25.59
CA VAL A 191 10.69 -25.34 26.54
C VAL A 191 11.26 -26.73 26.50
#